data_924efff03b749f2f5c1d92aa76dcb3d9
#
_entry.id   924efff03b749f2f5c1d92aa76dcb3d9
#
_cell.length_a   1.000
_cell.length_b   1.000
_cell.length_c   1.000
_cell.angle_alpha   90.00
_cell.angle_beta   90.00
_cell.angle_gamma   90.00
#
_symmetry.space_group_name_H-M   'P 1'
#
loop_
_entity.id
_entity.type
_entity.pdbx_description
1 polymer ?
#
loop_
_entity_poly.entity_id
_entity_poly.type
_entity_poly.pdbx_seq_one_letter_code
_entity_poly.pdbx_strand_id
1 'polypeptide(L)'
;MRKKTTAGILAISLAAALTVGCGTKSESESSGTSSVSDSNSSSMATESSGASSTITNSGENGGGGTAETQYPLTITDDLGNSVTIESEPERVVSLSPANTETLFALGADEKIVGRTDYCSYPEEAADVASVGTYTSPNTELIISMEPDVIFASDYIDDSVRSQVENAGASVIVFAANDMESVEQDILTAGQVLNLNKEAKEITDGMEAKMTELREILASNTEEKTAFIDLGDYYSAGEGSLLGNMLDDIGVRNVAADTGEMWPQLSVG
;
A
#
# COMPACT_ATOMS: atom_id res chain seq x y z
N MET A 1 43.97 -18.99 20.87
CA MET A 1 43.09 -18.76 22.02
C MET A 1 41.70 -18.47 21.51
N ARG A 2 40.80 -19.45 21.62
CA ARG A 2 39.38 -19.33 21.15
C ARG A 2 38.56 -18.87 22.35
N LYS A 3 37.89 -17.71 22.23
CA LYS A 3 36.87 -17.30 23.19
C LYS A 3 35.51 -17.81 22.71
N LYS A 4 34.88 -18.65 23.50
CA LYS A 4 33.50 -19.11 23.35
C LYS A 4 32.61 -18.08 24.02
N THR A 5 31.67 -17.49 23.24
CA THR A 5 30.59 -16.63 23.76
C THR A 5 29.34 -17.50 23.88
N THR A 6 28.84 -17.63 25.09
CA THR A 6 27.63 -18.38 25.45
C THR A 6 26.43 -17.47 25.24
N ALA A 7 25.50 -17.86 24.38
CA ALA A 7 24.22 -17.17 24.22
C ALA A 7 23.26 -17.66 25.31
N GLY A 8 22.78 -16.75 26.13
CA GLY A 8 21.74 -17.02 27.12
C GLY A 8 20.33 -16.87 26.47
N ILE A 9 19.56 -17.94 26.58
CA ILE A 9 18.14 -17.95 26.18
C ILE A 9 17.34 -17.44 27.36
N LEU A 10 16.64 -16.31 27.18
CA LEU A 10 15.70 -15.78 28.16
C LEU A 10 14.28 -16.20 27.74
N ALA A 11 13.69 -17.15 28.48
CA ALA A 11 12.30 -17.56 28.31
C ALA A 11 11.38 -16.65 29.15
N ILE A 12 10.50 -15.89 28.51
CA ILE A 12 9.45 -15.11 29.19
C ILE A 12 8.15 -15.89 29.07
N SER A 13 7.67 -16.40 30.21
CA SER A 13 6.36 -17.02 30.34
C SER A 13 5.31 -15.96 30.69
N LEU A 14 4.30 -15.77 29.80
CA LEU A 14 3.16 -14.90 30.03
C LEU A 14 1.96 -15.74 30.50
N ALA A 15 1.50 -15.47 31.73
CA ALA A 15 0.33 -16.10 32.30
C ALA A 15 -0.95 -15.34 31.90
N ALA A 16 -1.88 -16.03 31.24
CA ALA A 16 -3.20 -15.49 30.90
C ALA A 16 -4.18 -15.72 32.06
N ALA A 17 -4.84 -14.68 32.51
CA ALA A 17 -5.96 -14.74 33.42
C ALA A 17 -7.28 -14.62 32.66
N LEU A 18 -8.09 -15.69 32.69
CA LEU A 18 -9.46 -15.75 32.19
C LEU A 18 -10.43 -15.19 33.23
N THR A 19 -11.26 -14.20 32.87
CA THR A 19 -12.48 -13.87 33.58
C THR A 19 -13.71 -14.09 32.72
N VAL A 20 -14.49 -15.04 33.10
CA VAL A 20 -15.83 -15.36 32.57
C VAL A 20 -16.83 -14.36 33.14
N GLY A 21 -17.57 -13.69 32.25
CA GLY A 21 -18.74 -12.85 32.62
C GLY A 21 -19.95 -13.24 31.77
N CYS A 22 -20.94 -13.83 32.45
CA CYS A 22 -22.22 -14.31 31.92
C CYS A 22 -23.30 -13.23 32.09
N GLY A 23 -24.25 -13.13 31.14
CA GLY A 23 -25.53 -12.41 31.34
C GLY A 23 -25.93 -11.61 30.08
N THR A 24 -27.03 -11.76 29.50
CA THR A 24 -28.41 -12.22 29.56
C THR A 24 -29.11 -11.71 28.27
N LYS A 25 -29.99 -12.53 27.74
CA LYS A 25 -30.89 -12.27 26.59
C LYS A 25 -31.85 -11.10 26.85
N SER A 26 -32.23 -10.40 25.77
CA SER A 26 -33.56 -9.83 25.62
C SER A 26 -33.96 -9.84 24.14
N GLU A 27 -34.99 -10.61 23.85
CA GLU A 27 -35.73 -10.63 22.58
C GLU A 27 -36.74 -9.46 22.57
N SER A 28 -36.97 -8.84 21.41
CA SER A 28 -38.30 -8.36 21.05
C SER A 28 -38.42 -8.24 19.54
N GLU A 29 -39.37 -9.04 19.03
CA GLU A 29 -39.91 -8.98 17.67
C GLU A 29 -40.73 -7.69 17.46
N SER A 30 -40.77 -7.16 16.25
CA SER A 30 -42.00 -6.61 15.67
C SER A 30 -41.87 -6.50 14.15
N SER A 31 -42.81 -7.15 13.53
CA SER A 31 -43.21 -7.23 12.16
C SER A 31 -43.73 -5.91 11.58
N GLY A 32 -43.64 -5.72 10.26
CA GLY A 32 -44.32 -4.67 9.52
C GLY A 32 -44.12 -4.78 8.01
N THR A 33 -45.10 -5.34 7.36
CA THR A 33 -45.26 -5.67 5.94
C THR A 33 -45.72 -4.48 5.08
N SER A 34 -45.54 -4.65 3.77
CA SER A 34 -46.24 -4.06 2.58
C SER A 34 -45.58 -2.80 1.96
N SER A 35 -45.60 -2.59 0.66
CA SER A 35 -45.98 -3.29 -0.57
C SER A 35 -45.67 -2.38 -1.76
N VAL A 36 -45.17 -2.98 -2.82
CA VAL A 36 -45.44 -2.82 -4.26
C VAL A 36 -45.88 -1.46 -4.83
N SER A 37 -45.19 -1.02 -5.87
CA SER A 37 -45.70 -0.68 -7.25
C SER A 37 -44.60 -0.03 -8.08
N ASP A 38 -44.16 -0.66 -9.09
CA ASP A 38 -44.39 -0.66 -10.54
C ASP A 38 -44.18 0.65 -11.32
N SER A 39 -43.31 0.43 -12.32
CA SER A 39 -43.32 0.92 -13.71
C SER A 39 -43.23 2.44 -14.00
N ASN A 40 -42.25 2.84 -14.76
CA ASN A 40 -42.48 3.10 -16.19
C ASN A 40 -41.22 3.36 -17.00
N SER A 41 -41.18 2.71 -18.15
CA SER A 41 -40.29 2.83 -19.28
C SER A 41 -40.57 4.15 -20.01
N SER A 42 -39.56 4.88 -20.46
CA SER A 42 -39.67 5.57 -21.75
C SER A 42 -38.30 5.97 -22.31
N SER A 43 -38.01 5.40 -23.45
CA SER A 43 -36.96 5.76 -24.40
C SER A 43 -37.22 7.12 -25.03
N MET A 44 -36.16 7.92 -25.25
CA MET A 44 -36.04 8.72 -26.48
C MET A 44 -34.61 9.10 -26.76
N ALA A 45 -34.14 8.65 -27.91
CA ALA A 45 -32.93 9.11 -28.55
C ALA A 45 -33.13 10.49 -29.16
N THR A 46 -32.10 11.34 -29.13
CA THR A 46 -31.91 12.36 -30.16
C THR A 46 -30.41 12.63 -30.31
N GLU A 47 -29.92 12.42 -31.51
CA GLU A 47 -28.59 12.79 -32.00
C GLU A 47 -28.45 14.33 -32.06
N SER A 48 -27.27 14.86 -31.88
CA SER A 48 -26.64 15.78 -32.85
C SER A 48 -25.29 16.29 -32.42
N SER A 49 -24.30 16.00 -33.26
CA SER A 49 -23.16 16.80 -33.75
C SER A 49 -22.26 17.52 -32.72
N GLY A 50 -21.01 17.08 -32.49
CA GLY A 50 -19.92 17.54 -33.37
C GLY A 50 -19.19 18.75 -32.80
N ALA A 51 -18.12 18.51 -32.01
CA ALA A 51 -16.95 19.36 -32.03
C ALA A 51 -15.75 18.49 -31.65
N SER A 52 -15.00 18.11 -32.67
CA SER A 52 -13.67 17.51 -32.57
C SER A 52 -12.72 18.59 -32.03
N SER A 53 -12.30 18.46 -30.79
CA SER A 53 -11.05 19.07 -30.36
C SER A 53 -10.11 17.93 -29.98
N THR A 54 -9.32 17.57 -30.96
CA THR A 54 -8.17 16.68 -30.80
C THR A 54 -7.17 17.38 -29.87
N ILE A 55 -7.20 17.03 -28.59
CA ILE A 55 -6.08 17.24 -27.72
C ILE A 55 -5.34 15.90 -27.68
N THR A 56 -4.42 15.75 -28.62
CA THR A 56 -3.36 14.75 -28.52
C THR A 56 -2.42 15.19 -27.43
N ASN A 57 -2.66 14.73 -26.21
CA ASN A 57 -1.60 14.62 -25.23
C ASN A 57 -1.31 13.14 -25.06
N SER A 58 -0.41 12.65 -25.91
CA SER A 58 0.21 11.35 -25.73
C SER A 58 1.14 11.48 -24.53
N GLY A 59 0.60 11.26 -23.35
CA GLY A 59 1.40 10.91 -22.17
C GLY A 59 1.97 9.52 -22.43
N GLU A 60 3.17 9.43 -22.98
CA GLU A 60 3.98 8.25 -22.86
C GLU A 60 4.32 8.08 -21.38
N ASN A 61 3.58 7.21 -20.72
CA ASN A 61 3.91 6.68 -19.43
C ASN A 61 5.04 5.68 -19.65
N GLY A 62 6.27 6.07 -19.36
CA GLY A 62 7.42 5.18 -19.53
C GLY A 62 8.71 5.93 -19.79
N GLY A 63 9.34 6.39 -18.74
CA GLY A 63 10.69 6.90 -18.85
C GLY A 63 11.09 7.57 -17.53
N GLY A 64 11.69 6.82 -16.61
CA GLY A 64 12.39 7.35 -15.46
C GLY A 64 13.52 8.28 -15.86
N GLY A 65 13.16 9.48 -16.32
CA GLY A 65 14.11 10.55 -16.59
C GLY A 65 14.50 11.19 -15.27
N THR A 66 15.79 11.47 -15.09
CA THR A 66 16.32 12.23 -13.93
C THR A 66 16.03 13.74 -14.04
N ALA A 67 15.11 14.13 -14.92
CA ALA A 67 14.71 15.52 -15.09
C ALA A 67 13.81 15.99 -13.94
N GLU A 68 13.88 17.28 -13.62
CA GLU A 68 13.00 17.88 -12.63
C GLU A 68 11.52 17.75 -13.02
N THR A 69 10.68 17.47 -12.03
CA THR A 69 9.24 17.33 -12.22
C THR A 69 8.61 18.68 -12.56
N GLN A 70 7.73 18.67 -13.54
CA GLN A 70 6.95 19.86 -13.91
C GLN A 70 5.56 19.77 -13.22
N TYR A 71 5.19 20.83 -12.51
CA TYR A 71 3.88 20.94 -11.90
C TYR A 71 3.00 21.95 -12.66
N PRO A 72 1.66 21.78 -12.70
CA PRO A 72 0.94 20.69 -12.06
C PRO A 72 1.24 19.32 -12.68
N LEU A 73 1.40 18.31 -11.82
CA LEU A 73 1.63 16.94 -12.18
C LEU A 73 0.34 16.13 -11.99
N THR A 74 -0.08 15.37 -12.97
CA THR A 74 -1.19 14.41 -12.81
C THR A 74 -0.66 13.00 -12.91
N ILE A 75 -0.96 12.18 -11.90
CA ILE A 75 -0.62 10.75 -11.86
C ILE A 75 -1.88 9.91 -11.74
N THR A 76 -1.77 8.62 -11.98
CA THR A 76 -2.81 7.65 -11.66
C THR A 76 -2.28 6.76 -10.53
N ASP A 77 -3.02 6.65 -9.41
CA ASP A 77 -2.68 5.78 -8.30
C ASP A 77 -3.08 4.31 -8.58
N ASP A 78 -2.69 3.38 -7.71
CA ASP A 78 -2.93 1.95 -7.89
C ASP A 78 -4.41 1.54 -7.82
N LEU A 79 -5.27 2.41 -7.29
CA LEU A 79 -6.71 2.23 -7.34
C LEU A 79 -7.35 2.81 -8.62
N GLY A 80 -6.52 3.37 -9.53
CA GLY A 80 -6.97 3.98 -10.77
C GLY A 80 -7.51 5.40 -10.62
N ASN A 81 -7.27 6.06 -9.48
CA ASN A 81 -7.67 7.44 -9.30
C ASN A 81 -6.67 8.39 -9.97
N SER A 82 -7.19 9.40 -10.67
CA SER A 82 -6.37 10.48 -11.20
C SER A 82 -6.16 11.54 -10.13
N VAL A 83 -4.91 11.76 -9.72
CA VAL A 83 -4.51 12.70 -8.67
C VAL A 83 -3.64 13.80 -9.29
N THR A 84 -4.00 15.05 -9.03
CA THR A 84 -3.22 16.21 -9.52
C THR A 84 -2.50 16.88 -8.35
N ILE A 85 -1.20 17.04 -8.52
CA ILE A 85 -0.29 17.71 -7.58
C ILE A 85 0.03 19.09 -8.18
N GLU A 86 -0.46 20.14 -7.56
CA GLU A 86 -0.39 21.50 -8.12
C GLU A 86 1.01 22.11 -8.06
N SER A 87 1.80 21.76 -7.05
CA SER A 87 3.17 22.23 -6.83
C SER A 87 3.99 21.15 -6.12
N GLU A 88 5.30 21.31 -6.06
CA GLU A 88 6.17 20.42 -5.30
C GLU A 88 5.72 20.33 -3.84
N PRO A 89 5.40 19.13 -3.33
CA PRO A 89 4.97 18.97 -1.94
C PRO A 89 6.12 19.25 -0.95
N GLU A 90 5.80 19.98 0.11
CA GLU A 90 6.71 20.24 1.23
C GLU A 90 6.30 19.51 2.51
N ARG A 91 5.01 19.12 2.61
CA ARG A 91 4.43 18.48 3.79
C ARG A 91 3.76 17.16 3.41
N VAL A 92 4.36 16.09 3.87
CA VAL A 92 3.97 14.71 3.51
C VAL A 92 3.48 13.97 4.74
N VAL A 93 2.35 13.26 4.62
CA VAL A 93 1.92 12.28 5.62
C VAL A 93 2.00 10.88 5.02
N SER A 94 2.56 9.95 5.78
CA SER A 94 2.65 8.54 5.40
C SER A 94 1.71 7.70 6.26
N LEU A 95 0.77 7.00 5.63
CA LEU A 95 -0.23 6.18 6.32
C LEU A 95 0.09 4.68 6.26
N SER A 96 1.29 4.28 5.83
CA SER A 96 1.71 2.88 5.88
C SER A 96 3.21 2.74 6.13
N PRO A 97 3.67 1.62 6.72
CA PRO A 97 5.10 1.34 6.88
C PRO A 97 5.86 1.34 5.55
N ALA A 98 5.34 0.66 4.52
CA ALA A 98 5.99 0.58 3.21
C ALA A 98 6.20 1.97 2.59
N ASN A 99 5.19 2.84 2.65
CA ASN A 99 5.31 4.21 2.15
C ASN A 99 6.34 5.02 2.95
N THR A 100 6.36 4.86 4.28
CA THR A 100 7.35 5.53 5.13
C THR A 100 8.77 5.10 4.75
N GLU A 101 9.00 3.80 4.59
CA GLU A 101 10.30 3.25 4.18
C GLU A 101 10.74 3.77 2.82
N THR A 102 9.82 3.82 1.84
CA THR A 102 10.06 4.37 0.51
C THR A 102 10.43 5.85 0.57
N LEU A 103 9.71 6.65 1.33
CA LEU A 103 9.97 8.09 1.47
C LEU A 103 11.32 8.37 2.11
N PHE A 104 11.69 7.62 3.15
CA PHE A 104 13.02 7.70 3.75
C PHE A 104 14.13 7.26 2.79
N ALA A 105 13.91 6.16 2.04
CA ALA A 105 14.86 5.69 1.04
C ALA A 105 15.10 6.73 -0.08
N LEU A 106 14.07 7.48 -0.45
CA LEU A 106 14.15 8.59 -1.39
C LEU A 106 14.87 9.84 -0.82
N GLY A 107 15.10 9.90 0.50
CA GLY A 107 15.65 11.08 1.18
C GLY A 107 14.62 12.19 1.36
N ALA A 108 13.33 11.86 1.45
CA ALA A 108 12.24 12.80 1.69
C ALA A 108 11.92 12.98 3.18
N ASP A 109 12.77 12.53 4.08
CA ASP A 109 12.57 12.51 5.54
C ASP A 109 12.22 13.89 6.11
N GLU A 110 12.87 14.95 5.67
CA GLU A 110 12.58 16.33 6.12
C GLU A 110 11.18 16.83 5.72
N LYS A 111 10.55 16.21 4.70
CA LYS A 111 9.20 16.54 4.24
C LYS A 111 8.12 15.80 5.05
N ILE A 112 8.45 14.70 5.76
CA ILE A 112 7.47 13.87 6.45
C ILE A 112 7.05 14.52 7.76
N VAL A 113 5.80 15.00 7.82
CA VAL A 113 5.24 15.65 9.01
C VAL A 113 4.39 14.73 9.88
N GLY A 114 3.99 13.57 9.36
CA GLY A 114 3.19 12.59 10.09
C GLY A 114 3.32 11.17 9.55
N ARG A 115 3.25 10.18 10.45
CA ARG A 115 3.29 8.75 10.12
C ARG A 115 2.39 7.96 11.06
N THR A 116 2.04 6.71 10.71
CA THR A 116 1.27 5.84 11.62
C THR A 116 2.17 5.22 12.69
N ASP A 117 1.55 4.71 13.77
CA ASP A 117 2.25 4.07 14.90
C ASP A 117 3.12 2.87 14.49
N TYR A 118 2.79 2.22 13.36
CA TYR A 118 3.51 1.04 12.85
C TYR A 118 4.73 1.36 11.99
N CYS A 119 4.95 2.63 11.65
CA CYS A 119 6.10 3.08 10.89
C CYS A 119 7.31 3.20 11.81
N SER A 120 8.07 2.14 11.96
CA SER A 120 9.21 2.03 12.90
C SER A 120 10.58 1.87 12.22
N TYR A 121 10.60 1.83 10.90
CA TYR A 121 11.83 1.74 10.11
C TYR A 121 11.84 2.83 9.02
N PRO A 122 13.00 3.46 8.78
CA PRO A 122 14.24 3.37 9.59
C PRO A 122 14.04 3.90 11.03
N GLU A 123 15.07 3.79 11.91
CA GLU A 123 14.94 4.20 13.31
C GLU A 123 14.52 5.68 13.44
N GLU A 124 14.98 6.52 12.52
CA GLU A 124 14.66 7.94 12.44
C GLU A 124 13.15 8.21 12.20
N ALA A 125 12.43 7.27 11.63
CA ALA A 125 10.97 7.40 11.47
C ALA A 125 10.26 7.55 12.83
N ALA A 126 10.86 7.07 13.93
CA ALA A 126 10.30 7.23 15.26
C ALA A 126 10.24 8.70 15.72
N ASP A 127 11.08 9.58 15.16
CA ASP A 127 11.12 11.01 15.48
C ASP A 127 9.98 11.79 14.80
N VAL A 128 9.34 11.21 13.77
CA VAL A 128 8.19 11.80 13.09
C VAL A 128 6.93 11.62 13.94
N ALA A 129 6.11 12.67 14.02
CA ALA A 129 4.86 12.64 14.79
C ALA A 129 3.91 11.53 14.34
N SER A 130 3.37 10.76 15.30
CA SER A 130 2.36 9.76 14.99
C SER A 130 0.99 10.40 14.76
N VAL A 131 0.31 9.96 13.71
CA VAL A 131 -1.09 10.31 13.42
C VAL A 131 -2.08 9.21 13.83
N GLY A 132 -1.64 8.24 14.64
CA GLY A 132 -2.46 7.13 15.13
C GLY A 132 -2.20 5.82 14.41
N THR A 133 -3.15 4.90 14.52
CA THR A 133 -2.99 3.56 13.99
C THR A 133 -3.24 3.50 12.48
N TYR A 134 -2.72 2.45 11.85
CA TYR A 134 -2.89 2.16 10.44
C TYR A 134 -4.37 2.02 10.01
N THR A 135 -5.18 1.35 10.84
CA THR A 135 -6.61 1.13 10.56
C THR A 135 -7.54 2.24 11.04
N SER A 136 -7.04 3.16 11.86
CA SER A 136 -7.82 4.26 12.42
C SER A 136 -6.92 5.46 12.70
N PRO A 137 -6.43 6.14 11.65
CA PRO A 137 -5.64 7.34 11.81
C PRO A 137 -6.50 8.49 12.34
N ASN A 138 -5.88 9.40 13.08
CA ASN A 138 -6.54 10.59 13.58
C ASN A 138 -6.64 11.65 12.47
N THR A 139 -7.77 11.70 11.80
CA THR A 139 -8.02 12.60 10.67
C THR A 139 -7.91 14.07 11.04
N GLU A 140 -8.37 14.47 12.23
CA GLU A 140 -8.26 15.87 12.69
C GLU A 140 -6.80 16.27 12.88
N LEU A 141 -5.99 15.37 13.41
CA LEU A 141 -4.55 15.61 13.57
C LEU A 141 -3.86 15.69 12.21
N ILE A 142 -4.19 14.81 11.26
CA ILE A 142 -3.66 14.86 9.89
C ILE A 142 -3.98 16.22 9.26
N ILE A 143 -5.24 16.64 9.30
CA ILE A 143 -5.68 17.92 8.74
C ILE A 143 -4.94 19.10 9.40
N SER A 144 -4.71 19.03 10.72
CA SER A 144 -3.99 20.09 11.44
C SER A 144 -2.50 20.20 11.07
N MET A 145 -1.96 19.15 10.45
CA MET A 145 -0.60 19.17 9.91
C MET A 145 -0.51 19.83 8.53
N GLU A 146 -1.65 20.19 7.93
CA GLU A 146 -1.73 20.85 6.61
C GLU A 146 -0.87 20.14 5.55
N PRO A 147 -1.06 18.79 5.32
CA PRO A 147 -0.27 18.09 4.34
C PRO A 147 -0.64 18.49 2.92
N ASP A 148 0.36 18.59 2.04
CA ASP A 148 0.17 18.75 0.60
C ASP A 148 -0.21 17.42 -0.05
N VAL A 149 0.46 16.35 0.40
CA VAL A 149 0.24 14.99 -0.11
C VAL A 149 0.24 13.96 1.02
N ILE A 150 -0.60 12.97 0.86
CA ILE A 150 -0.72 11.82 1.76
C ILE A 150 -0.46 10.55 0.93
N PHE A 151 0.56 9.77 1.30
CA PHE A 151 0.76 8.44 0.76
C PHE A 151 0.05 7.42 1.65
N ALA A 152 -0.92 6.73 1.09
CA ALA A 152 -1.75 5.74 1.77
C ALA A 152 -1.58 4.34 1.14
N SER A 153 -2.15 3.32 1.77
CA SER A 153 -2.37 2.01 1.16
C SER A 153 -3.84 1.83 0.80
N ASP A 154 -4.17 0.73 0.14
CA ASP A 154 -5.54 0.31 -0.21
C ASP A 154 -6.48 0.11 0.99
N TYR A 155 -5.95 0.14 2.22
CA TYR A 155 -6.74 0.07 3.46
C TYR A 155 -7.22 1.43 3.97
N ILE A 156 -6.93 2.54 3.26
CA ILE A 156 -7.44 3.85 3.67
C ILE A 156 -8.97 3.85 3.64
N ASP A 157 -9.59 4.27 4.75
CA ASP A 157 -11.05 4.41 4.82
C ASP A 157 -11.52 5.58 3.94
N ASP A 158 -12.58 5.37 3.15
CA ASP A 158 -13.14 6.37 2.23
C ASP A 158 -13.53 7.68 2.95
N SER A 159 -13.96 7.57 4.22
CA SER A 159 -14.33 8.76 5.00
C SER A 159 -13.10 9.55 5.43
N VAL A 160 -11.99 8.88 5.76
CA VAL A 160 -10.70 9.53 6.04
C VAL A 160 -10.19 10.21 4.79
N ARG A 161 -10.14 9.48 3.67
CA ARG A 161 -9.73 10.00 2.37
C ARG A 161 -10.50 11.27 2.01
N SER A 162 -11.84 11.19 2.02
CA SER A 162 -12.70 12.31 1.64
C SER A 162 -12.49 13.55 2.55
N GLN A 163 -12.27 13.33 3.86
CA GLN A 163 -12.07 14.46 4.80
C GLN A 163 -10.76 15.17 4.54
N VAL A 164 -9.66 14.44 4.32
CA VAL A 164 -8.35 15.06 4.09
C VAL A 164 -8.28 15.71 2.70
N GLU A 165 -8.90 15.12 1.68
CA GLU A 165 -9.02 15.73 0.34
C GLU A 165 -9.85 17.02 0.38
N ASN A 166 -10.96 17.04 1.12
CA ASN A 166 -11.76 18.26 1.33
C ASN A 166 -11.00 19.36 2.10
N ALA A 167 -9.99 18.98 2.88
CA ALA A 167 -9.10 19.91 3.57
C ALA A 167 -7.94 20.41 2.68
N GLY A 168 -7.81 19.87 1.47
CA GLY A 168 -6.84 20.34 0.46
C GLY A 168 -5.65 19.42 0.22
N ALA A 169 -5.54 18.29 0.93
CA ALA A 169 -4.48 17.31 0.68
C ALA A 169 -4.77 16.47 -0.56
N SER A 170 -3.74 16.15 -1.32
CA SER A 170 -3.82 15.11 -2.37
C SER A 170 -3.54 13.73 -1.76
N VAL A 171 -4.37 12.73 -2.04
CA VAL A 171 -4.17 11.35 -1.55
C VAL A 171 -3.75 10.46 -2.69
N ILE A 172 -2.62 9.78 -2.52
CA ILE A 172 -2.05 8.81 -3.46
C ILE A 172 -2.04 7.45 -2.76
N VAL A 173 -2.64 6.44 -3.39
CA VAL A 173 -2.70 5.09 -2.86
C VAL A 173 -1.70 4.21 -3.57
N PHE A 174 -0.83 3.56 -2.81
CA PHE A 174 0.07 2.51 -3.26
C PHE A 174 -0.41 1.15 -2.74
N ALA A 175 -0.54 0.20 -3.64
CA ALA A 175 -1.08 -1.13 -3.39
C ALA A 175 -0.34 -2.20 -4.21
N ALA A 176 0.98 -2.06 -4.30
CA ALA A 176 1.83 -2.96 -5.08
C ALA A 176 1.66 -4.42 -4.67
N ASN A 177 1.52 -5.28 -5.65
CA ASN A 177 1.37 -6.72 -5.46
C ASN A 177 2.44 -7.57 -6.17
N ASP A 178 3.38 -6.93 -6.84
CA ASP A 178 4.57 -7.54 -7.45
C ASP A 178 5.75 -6.55 -7.45
N MET A 179 6.92 -7.01 -7.87
CA MET A 179 8.13 -6.18 -7.87
C MET A 179 8.06 -5.03 -8.88
N GLU A 180 7.38 -5.21 -10.01
CA GLU A 180 7.21 -4.16 -11.02
C GLU A 180 6.37 -3.01 -10.48
N SER A 181 5.25 -3.32 -9.80
CA SER A 181 4.41 -2.30 -9.16
C SER A 181 5.12 -1.60 -7.99
N VAL A 182 5.94 -2.32 -7.19
CA VAL A 182 6.79 -1.68 -6.17
C VAL A 182 7.76 -0.67 -6.79
N GLU A 183 8.42 -1.04 -7.89
CA GLU A 183 9.33 -0.12 -8.61
C GLU A 183 8.58 1.08 -9.17
N GLN A 184 7.36 0.87 -9.70
CA GLN A 184 6.51 1.94 -10.20
C GLN A 184 6.07 2.90 -9.08
N ASP A 185 5.74 2.39 -7.89
CA ASP A 185 5.40 3.21 -6.71
C ASP A 185 6.56 4.09 -6.29
N ILE A 186 7.78 3.52 -6.25
CA ILE A 186 9.00 4.27 -5.95
C ILE A 186 9.23 5.40 -6.96
N LEU A 187 9.09 5.09 -8.27
CA LEU A 187 9.23 6.09 -9.33
C LEU A 187 8.16 7.17 -9.24
N THR A 188 6.91 6.79 -8.95
CA THR A 188 5.80 7.72 -8.79
C THR A 188 6.00 8.64 -7.58
N ALA A 189 6.44 8.08 -6.44
CA ALA A 189 6.78 8.89 -5.25
C ALA A 189 7.93 9.86 -5.56
N GLY A 190 8.96 9.39 -6.25
CA GLY A 190 10.06 10.23 -6.72
C GLY A 190 9.60 11.36 -7.63
N GLN A 191 8.69 11.08 -8.56
CA GLN A 191 8.13 12.09 -9.46
C GLN A 191 7.28 13.12 -8.70
N VAL A 192 6.42 12.65 -7.78
CA VAL A 192 5.57 13.52 -6.95
C VAL A 192 6.38 14.46 -6.08
N LEU A 193 7.54 14.01 -5.57
CA LEU A 193 8.39 14.76 -4.64
C LEU A 193 9.59 15.44 -5.30
N ASN A 194 9.69 15.40 -6.64
CA ASN A 194 10.83 15.91 -7.41
C ASN A 194 12.17 15.25 -7.04
N LEU A 195 12.13 13.96 -6.69
CA LEU A 195 13.26 13.11 -6.33
C LEU A 195 13.49 12.01 -7.39
N ASN A 196 13.34 12.38 -8.66
CA ASN A 196 13.37 11.44 -9.80
C ASN A 196 14.70 10.67 -9.91
N LYS A 197 15.80 11.34 -9.58
CA LYS A 197 17.14 10.74 -9.65
C LYS A 197 17.29 9.67 -8.57
N GLU A 198 16.90 9.97 -7.35
CA GLU A 198 16.94 9.09 -6.20
C GLU A 198 16.06 7.86 -6.41
N ALA A 199 14.85 8.05 -6.92
CA ALA A 199 13.93 6.97 -7.27
C ALA A 199 14.54 6.04 -8.33
N LYS A 200 15.13 6.61 -9.37
CA LYS A 200 15.78 5.82 -10.42
C LYS A 200 16.99 5.06 -9.90
N GLU A 201 17.81 5.65 -9.04
CA GLU A 201 18.97 4.96 -8.44
C GLU A 201 18.52 3.75 -7.61
N ILE A 202 17.40 3.87 -6.88
CA ILE A 202 16.83 2.78 -6.09
C ILE A 202 16.31 1.67 -7.02
N THR A 203 15.49 2.00 -8.01
CA THR A 203 14.89 0.99 -8.91
C THR A 203 15.92 0.32 -9.79
N ASP A 204 16.93 1.05 -10.32
CA ASP A 204 18.06 0.46 -11.05
C ASP A 204 18.83 -0.55 -10.17
N GLY A 205 18.99 -0.24 -8.89
CA GLY A 205 19.61 -1.14 -7.91
C GLY A 205 18.78 -2.39 -7.65
N MET A 206 17.46 -2.26 -7.58
CA MET A 206 16.53 -3.39 -7.43
C MET A 206 16.57 -4.30 -8.66
N GLU A 207 16.45 -3.73 -9.87
CA GLU A 207 16.50 -4.48 -11.13
C GLU A 207 17.83 -5.24 -11.29
N ALA A 208 18.97 -4.59 -10.94
CA ALA A 208 20.28 -5.23 -10.96
C ALA A 208 20.34 -6.45 -10.04
N LYS A 209 19.77 -6.35 -8.84
CA LYS A 209 19.66 -7.45 -7.87
C LYS A 209 18.77 -8.57 -8.36
N MET A 210 17.62 -8.25 -8.93
CA MET A 210 16.71 -9.24 -9.51
C MET A 210 17.36 -9.97 -10.67
N THR A 211 18.14 -9.27 -11.50
CA THR A 211 18.91 -9.89 -12.60
C THR A 211 19.98 -10.85 -12.08
N GLU A 212 20.75 -10.45 -11.06
CA GLU A 212 21.73 -11.32 -10.39
C GLU A 212 21.06 -12.60 -9.82
N LEU A 213 19.91 -12.43 -9.14
CA LEU A 213 19.16 -13.57 -8.59
C LEU A 213 18.66 -14.52 -9.68
N ARG A 214 18.09 -13.99 -10.77
CA ARG A 214 17.63 -14.81 -11.90
C ARG A 214 18.77 -15.59 -12.54
N GLU A 215 19.96 -15.03 -12.68
CA GLU A 215 21.15 -15.72 -13.17
C GLU A 215 21.58 -16.88 -12.26
N ILE A 216 21.57 -16.67 -10.92
CA ILE A 216 21.88 -17.70 -9.94
C ILE A 216 20.85 -18.84 -10.03
N LEU A 217 19.57 -18.48 -10.10
CA LEU A 217 18.45 -19.43 -10.13
C LEU A 217 18.37 -20.22 -11.43
N ALA A 218 18.76 -19.63 -12.57
CA ALA A 218 18.79 -20.32 -13.85
C ALA A 218 19.69 -21.59 -13.86
N SER A 219 20.65 -21.64 -12.93
CA SER A 219 21.52 -22.81 -12.73
C SER A 219 20.94 -23.83 -11.75
N ASN A 220 19.86 -23.50 -11.02
CA ASN A 220 19.24 -24.37 -10.02
C ASN A 220 18.04 -25.11 -10.65
N THR A 221 18.14 -26.42 -10.72
CA THR A 221 17.08 -27.28 -11.31
C THR A 221 16.21 -27.97 -10.25
N GLU A 222 16.46 -27.72 -8.96
CA GLU A 222 15.66 -28.32 -7.89
C GLU A 222 14.38 -27.50 -7.66
N GLU A 223 13.25 -28.17 -7.78
CA GLU A 223 11.98 -27.58 -7.34
C GLU A 223 11.98 -27.39 -5.83
N LYS A 224 11.82 -26.16 -5.40
CA LYS A 224 11.65 -25.81 -3.99
C LYS A 224 10.18 -25.45 -3.76
N THR A 225 9.73 -25.74 -2.56
CA THR A 225 8.38 -25.42 -2.11
C THR A 225 8.49 -24.62 -0.83
N ALA A 226 7.72 -23.53 -0.74
CA ALA A 226 7.68 -22.68 0.44
C ALA A 226 6.24 -22.50 0.94
N PHE A 227 6.16 -22.22 2.23
CA PHE A 227 4.96 -21.77 2.91
C PHE A 227 5.30 -20.49 3.68
N ILE A 228 4.50 -19.46 3.53
CA ILE A 228 4.66 -18.19 4.24
C ILE A 228 3.66 -18.19 5.39
N ASP A 229 4.15 -18.20 6.62
CA ASP A 229 3.32 -18.14 7.82
C ASP A 229 3.18 -16.68 8.28
N LEU A 230 1.98 -16.13 8.15
CA LEU A 230 1.62 -14.78 8.59
C LEU A 230 0.98 -14.75 9.99
N GLY A 231 0.89 -15.91 10.66
CA GLY A 231 0.19 -16.08 11.92
C GLY A 231 -1.29 -16.43 11.76
N ASP A 232 -1.90 -16.96 12.80
CA ASP A 232 -3.33 -17.32 12.86
C ASP A 232 -3.82 -18.13 11.63
N TYR A 233 -2.93 -18.99 11.08
CA TYR A 233 -3.14 -19.78 9.88
C TYR A 233 -3.29 -18.99 8.57
N TYR A 234 -3.05 -17.68 8.57
CA TYR A 234 -3.00 -16.91 7.34
C TYR A 234 -1.69 -17.13 6.58
N SER A 235 -1.78 -17.11 5.27
CA SER A 235 -0.64 -17.20 4.37
C SER A 235 -0.77 -16.20 3.23
N ALA A 236 0.34 -15.94 2.54
CA ALA A 236 0.35 -15.21 1.30
C ALA A 236 0.17 -16.18 0.13
N GLY A 237 -0.94 -16.07 -0.59
CA GLY A 237 -1.30 -16.92 -1.72
C GLY A 237 -1.06 -16.26 -3.08
N GLU A 238 -1.79 -16.72 -4.08
CA GLU A 238 -1.71 -16.22 -5.46
C GLU A 238 -2.07 -14.73 -5.53
N GLY A 239 -1.29 -13.95 -6.28
CA GLY A 239 -1.53 -12.52 -6.50
C GLY A 239 -1.12 -11.60 -5.33
N SER A 240 -0.61 -12.16 -4.22
CA SER A 240 0.02 -11.34 -3.19
C SER A 240 1.46 -11.02 -3.54
N LEU A 241 2.00 -9.89 -3.07
CA LEU A 241 3.40 -9.52 -3.29
C LEU A 241 4.36 -10.65 -2.91
N LEU A 242 4.19 -11.25 -1.72
CA LEU A 242 5.03 -12.34 -1.26
C LEU A 242 4.86 -13.62 -2.10
N GLY A 243 3.64 -13.89 -2.58
CA GLY A 243 3.37 -15.00 -3.51
C GLY A 243 4.10 -14.79 -4.84
N ASN A 244 3.96 -13.61 -5.43
CA ASN A 244 4.61 -13.25 -6.68
C ASN A 244 6.15 -13.25 -6.55
N MET A 245 6.70 -12.80 -5.42
CA MET A 245 8.14 -12.90 -5.14
C MET A 245 8.64 -14.34 -5.09
N LEU A 246 7.85 -15.29 -4.58
CA LEU A 246 8.21 -16.71 -4.63
C LEU A 246 8.22 -17.23 -6.07
N ASP A 247 7.25 -16.84 -6.88
CA ASP A 247 7.17 -17.20 -8.30
C ASP A 247 8.37 -16.65 -9.09
N ASP A 248 8.76 -15.40 -8.84
CA ASP A 248 9.92 -14.75 -9.46
C ASP A 248 11.23 -15.50 -9.24
N ILE A 249 11.36 -16.16 -8.09
CA ILE A 249 12.53 -16.97 -7.75
C ILE A 249 12.33 -18.48 -8.02
N GLY A 250 11.23 -18.86 -8.69
CA GLY A 250 10.95 -20.26 -9.09
C GLY A 250 10.66 -21.17 -7.90
N VAL A 251 10.14 -20.65 -6.80
CA VAL A 251 9.76 -21.42 -5.61
C VAL A 251 8.24 -21.58 -5.59
N ARG A 252 7.78 -22.85 -5.59
CA ARG A 252 6.34 -23.14 -5.53
C ARG A 252 5.76 -22.69 -4.18
N ASN A 253 4.78 -21.81 -4.23
CA ASN A 253 4.02 -21.40 -3.07
C ASN A 253 2.90 -22.40 -2.78
N VAL A 254 2.91 -23.06 -1.59
CA VAL A 254 1.87 -24.02 -1.21
C VAL A 254 0.50 -23.36 -1.06
N ALA A 255 0.46 -22.13 -0.60
CA ALA A 255 -0.77 -21.40 -0.38
C ALA A 255 -1.44 -20.93 -1.69
N ALA A 256 -0.70 -20.86 -2.81
CA ALA A 256 -1.24 -20.49 -4.11
C ALA A 256 -2.32 -21.48 -4.62
N ASP A 257 -2.26 -22.75 -4.20
CA ASP A 257 -3.24 -23.77 -4.58
C ASP A 257 -4.68 -23.44 -4.12
N THR A 258 -4.86 -22.50 -3.20
CA THR A 258 -6.18 -22.03 -2.75
C THR A 258 -6.86 -21.09 -3.74
N GLY A 259 -6.11 -20.41 -4.60
CA GLY A 259 -6.60 -19.36 -5.48
C GLY A 259 -6.99 -18.06 -4.77
N GLU A 260 -6.66 -17.93 -3.49
CA GLU A 260 -6.91 -16.73 -2.68
C GLU A 260 -5.61 -15.97 -2.42
N MET A 261 -5.66 -14.64 -2.40
CA MET A 261 -4.50 -13.79 -2.12
C MET A 261 -4.03 -13.94 -0.66
N TRP A 262 -4.97 -14.01 0.27
CA TRP A 262 -4.72 -14.12 1.71
C TRP A 262 -5.49 -15.28 2.32
N PRO A 263 -5.16 -16.54 1.98
CA PRO A 263 -5.90 -17.68 2.47
C PRO A 263 -5.70 -17.88 3.98
N GLN A 264 -6.80 -18.22 4.68
CA GLN A 264 -6.72 -18.77 6.02
C GLN A 264 -6.81 -20.29 5.94
N LEU A 265 -5.73 -20.95 6.27
CA LEU A 265 -5.60 -22.41 6.13
C LEU A 265 -6.11 -23.09 7.40
N SER A 266 -6.74 -24.26 7.24
CA SER A 266 -7.12 -25.10 8.36
C SER A 266 -6.10 -26.21 8.59
N VAL A 267 -5.81 -26.55 9.84
CA VAL A 267 -5.14 -27.81 10.17
C VAL A 267 -6.15 -28.92 9.92
N GLY A 268 -5.94 -29.69 8.84
CA GLY A 268 -6.75 -30.86 8.46
C GLY A 268 -6.51 -32.04 9.38
#